data_9d874ee14fad1cc645fafb5f61c5e169
#
_entry.id   9d874ee14fad1cc645fafb5f61c5e169
#
_cell.length_a   1.000
_cell.length_b   1.000
_cell.length_c   1.000
_cell.angle_alpha   90.00
_cell.angle_beta   90.00
_cell.angle_gamma   90.00
#
_symmetry.space_group_name_H-M   'P 1'
#
loop_
_entity.id
_entity.type
_entity.pdbx_description
1 polymer ?
#
loop_
_entity_poly.entity_id
_entity_poly.type
_entity_poly.pdbx_seq_one_letter_code
_entity_poly.pdbx_strand_id
1 'polypeptide(L)'
;HDGDDPYLVVAADKGTATFSDIANALSAEYAFWLGDAFASGGSVGYDHKAMGITARGAWESVKRHFRMMGKDIQNPNNPNNQFTVVGIGDMGGDVFGNGMLLSPNIKLLAAFNHLHIFIDPTPDVAAALSERERLFNLPRSTWDDYNKALISQGGGVFSRQDKAIAISSAMKQAFTIEADSLTPDELIHALLKSPVDLIWNGGIGTYVKSTQESHADVGDRANDAVR
;
A
#
# COMPACT_ATOMS: atom_id res chain seq x y z
N HIS A 1 8.36 -3.63 33.81
CA HIS A 1 7.52 -4.84 33.87
C HIS A 1 7.39 -5.27 35.32
N ASP A 2 6.21 -5.09 35.87
CA ASP A 2 6.01 -5.21 37.33
C ASP A 2 5.56 -6.62 37.78
N GLY A 3 5.64 -7.61 36.92
CA GLY A 3 5.20 -8.98 37.14
C GLY A 3 4.24 -9.46 36.05
N ASP A 4 3.68 -10.63 36.25
CA ASP A 4 2.72 -11.19 35.30
C ASP A 4 1.37 -10.52 35.43
N ASP A 5 0.85 -10.04 34.32
CA ASP A 5 -0.49 -9.43 34.29
C ASP A 5 -1.58 -10.52 34.37
N PRO A 6 -2.57 -10.35 35.25
CA PRO A 6 -3.65 -11.33 35.41
C PRO A 6 -4.75 -11.24 34.35
N TYR A 7 -4.54 -10.46 33.28
CA TYR A 7 -5.54 -10.22 32.24
C TYR A 7 -4.97 -10.48 30.85
N LEU A 8 -5.85 -10.84 29.95
CA LEU A 8 -5.55 -11.01 28.53
C LEU A 8 -5.79 -9.69 27.78
N VAL A 9 -4.75 -9.22 27.09
CA VAL A 9 -4.90 -8.10 26.16
C VAL A 9 -5.34 -8.64 24.81
N VAL A 10 -6.48 -8.18 24.32
CA VAL A 10 -6.98 -8.53 22.99
C VAL A 10 -7.03 -7.27 22.15
N ALA A 11 -6.42 -7.30 20.98
CA ALA A 11 -6.50 -6.24 20.00
C ALA A 11 -7.24 -6.74 18.75
N ALA A 12 -8.09 -5.90 18.17
CA ALA A 12 -8.71 -6.23 16.90
C ALA A 12 -7.68 -6.12 15.77
N ASP A 13 -7.58 -7.15 14.94
CA ASP A 13 -6.64 -7.22 13.83
C ASP A 13 -6.97 -6.22 12.73
N LYS A 14 -8.25 -6.11 12.37
CA LYS A 14 -8.72 -5.27 11.25
C LYS A 14 -10.04 -4.60 11.59
N GLY A 15 -10.26 -3.41 11.01
CA GLY A 15 -11.56 -2.75 11.04
C GLY A 15 -11.94 -2.16 12.40
N THR A 16 -10.95 -1.91 13.28
CA THR A 16 -11.20 -1.24 14.56
C THR A 16 -11.91 0.09 14.39
N ALA A 17 -11.61 0.84 13.33
CA ALA A 17 -12.30 2.10 13.06
C ALA A 17 -13.82 1.93 12.93
N THR A 18 -14.28 0.87 12.27
CA THR A 18 -15.71 0.57 12.11
C THR A 18 -16.36 0.11 13.41
N PHE A 19 -15.62 -0.58 14.28
CA PHE A 19 -16.10 -1.13 15.54
C PHE A 19 -15.71 -0.31 16.77
N SER A 20 -15.12 0.85 16.59
CA SER A 20 -14.59 1.67 17.69
C SER A 20 -15.68 2.07 18.70
N ASP A 21 -16.88 2.41 18.25
CA ASP A 21 -17.97 2.77 19.17
C ASP A 21 -18.39 1.58 20.03
N ILE A 22 -18.41 0.37 19.49
CA ILE A 22 -18.71 -0.85 20.23
C ILE A 22 -17.59 -1.14 21.23
N ALA A 23 -16.34 -1.07 20.79
CA ALA A 23 -15.17 -1.30 21.64
C ALA A 23 -15.10 -0.29 22.79
N ASN A 24 -15.37 0.98 22.53
CA ASN A 24 -15.39 2.04 23.54
C ASN A 24 -16.58 1.87 24.51
N ALA A 25 -17.74 1.45 24.04
CA ALA A 25 -18.88 1.14 24.91
C ALA A 25 -18.56 0.00 25.87
N LEU A 26 -17.98 -1.10 25.37
CA LEU A 26 -17.54 -2.21 26.23
C LEU A 26 -16.47 -1.76 27.21
N SER A 27 -15.51 -0.97 26.79
CA SER A 27 -14.49 -0.39 27.67
C SER A 27 -15.10 0.41 28.82
N ALA A 28 -16.13 1.20 28.52
CA ALA A 28 -16.87 1.98 29.54
C ALA A 28 -17.62 1.09 30.51
N GLU A 29 -18.26 -0.01 30.07
CA GLU A 29 -18.91 -0.98 30.93
C GLU A 29 -17.98 -1.60 31.98
N TYR A 30 -16.70 -1.80 31.59
CA TYR A 30 -15.63 -2.27 32.47
C TYR A 30 -14.97 -1.14 33.29
N ALA A 31 -15.47 0.07 33.18
CA ALA A 31 -14.88 1.26 33.81
C ALA A 31 -13.40 1.45 33.51
N PHE A 32 -13.00 1.13 32.28
CA PHE A 32 -11.62 1.27 31.86
C PHE A 32 -11.26 2.76 31.72
N TRP A 33 -10.18 3.15 32.33
CA TRP A 33 -9.82 4.56 32.52
C TRP A 33 -9.51 5.35 31.24
N LEU A 34 -9.16 4.68 30.13
CA LEU A 34 -8.93 5.35 28.85
C LEU A 34 -10.21 5.92 28.21
N GLY A 35 -11.39 5.43 28.63
CA GLY A 35 -12.66 5.86 28.05
C GLY A 35 -12.71 5.66 26.54
N ASP A 36 -13.13 6.67 25.80
CA ASP A 36 -13.24 6.67 24.33
C ASP A 36 -11.87 6.69 23.60
N ALA A 37 -10.78 6.93 24.30
CA ALA A 37 -9.44 6.79 23.75
C ALA A 37 -8.98 5.32 23.62
N PHE A 38 -9.75 4.35 24.11
CA PHE A 38 -9.47 2.93 23.97
C PHE A 38 -9.44 2.50 22.49
N ALA A 39 -10.39 2.99 21.69
CA ALA A 39 -10.39 2.82 20.25
C ALA A 39 -10.54 4.19 19.58
N SER A 40 -9.60 4.56 18.72
CA SER A 40 -9.44 5.92 18.19
C SER A 40 -10.39 6.31 17.07
N GLY A 41 -11.10 5.37 16.48
CA GLY A 41 -12.10 5.63 15.45
C GLY A 41 -13.49 5.87 16.04
N GLY A 42 -14.53 5.74 15.21
CA GLY A 42 -15.93 5.88 15.64
C GLY A 42 -16.41 7.33 15.72
N SER A 43 -17.57 7.53 16.35
CA SER A 43 -18.31 8.82 16.35
C SER A 43 -17.61 9.94 17.11
N VAL A 44 -16.81 9.62 18.11
CA VAL A 44 -16.06 10.59 18.94
C VAL A 44 -14.57 10.63 18.60
N GLY A 45 -14.13 9.77 17.69
CA GLY A 45 -12.75 9.71 17.22
C GLY A 45 -12.51 10.52 15.94
N TYR A 46 -11.61 10.03 15.10
CA TYR A 46 -11.28 10.65 13.81
C TYR A 46 -11.27 9.62 12.68
N ASP A 47 -11.53 10.09 11.47
CA ASP A 47 -11.38 9.26 10.27
C ASP A 47 -9.90 9.13 9.90
N HIS A 48 -9.35 7.92 10.01
CA HIS A 48 -7.95 7.63 9.76
C HIS A 48 -7.54 7.98 8.32
N LYS A 49 -8.39 7.68 7.33
CA LYS A 49 -8.12 7.96 5.93
C LYS A 49 -8.16 9.47 5.65
N ALA A 50 -9.12 10.19 6.21
CA ALA A 50 -9.22 11.63 6.05
C ALA A 50 -8.04 12.37 6.69
N MET A 51 -7.56 11.90 7.84
CA MET A 51 -6.39 12.45 8.51
C MET A 51 -5.09 12.04 7.84
N GLY A 52 -4.96 10.77 7.44
CA GLY A 52 -3.79 10.21 6.77
C GLY A 52 -2.49 10.29 7.57
N ILE A 53 -2.57 10.25 8.90
CA ILE A 53 -1.42 10.53 9.78
C ILE A 53 -0.28 9.53 9.60
N THR A 54 -0.60 8.24 9.40
CA THR A 54 0.41 7.19 9.20
C THR A 54 1.19 7.40 7.92
N ALA A 55 0.49 7.68 6.81
CA ALA A 55 1.14 7.97 5.53
C ALA A 55 1.99 9.23 5.60
N ARG A 56 1.49 10.30 6.21
CA ARG A 56 2.22 11.56 6.39
C ARG A 56 3.49 11.36 7.21
N GLY A 57 3.42 10.61 8.29
CA GLY A 57 4.58 10.32 9.14
C GLY A 57 5.64 9.50 8.38
N ALA A 58 5.26 8.43 7.71
CA ALA A 58 6.17 7.64 6.88
C ALA A 58 6.79 8.47 5.75
N TRP A 59 6.02 9.41 5.18
CA TRP A 59 6.49 10.27 4.09
C TRP A 59 7.63 11.19 4.49
N GLU A 60 7.72 11.60 5.75
CA GLU A 60 8.88 12.39 6.24
C GLU A 60 10.18 11.59 6.09
N SER A 61 10.16 10.29 6.35
CA SER A 61 11.31 9.41 6.12
C SER A 61 11.63 9.27 4.62
N VAL A 62 10.61 9.13 3.77
CA VAL A 62 10.78 9.08 2.30
C VAL A 62 11.43 10.36 1.79
N LYS A 63 10.91 11.53 2.16
CA LYS A 63 11.49 12.84 1.78
C LYS A 63 12.95 12.96 2.22
N ARG A 64 13.26 12.55 3.44
CA ARG A 64 14.63 12.58 3.97
C ARG A 64 15.56 11.70 3.13
N HIS A 65 15.13 10.47 2.83
CA HIS A 65 15.91 9.54 2.03
C HIS A 65 16.25 10.12 0.65
N PHE A 66 15.25 10.61 -0.09
CA PHE A 66 15.46 11.19 -1.41
C PHE A 66 16.31 12.47 -1.37
N ARG A 67 16.20 13.31 -0.34
CA ARG A 67 17.10 14.47 -0.16
C ARG A 67 18.56 14.04 -0.01
N MET A 68 18.84 12.94 0.70
CA MET A 68 20.20 12.40 0.80
C MET A 68 20.72 11.90 -0.56
N MET A 69 19.85 11.54 -1.49
CA MET A 69 20.17 11.19 -2.88
C MET A 69 20.17 12.43 -3.81
N GLY A 70 20.03 13.64 -3.30
CA GLY A 70 19.99 14.87 -4.08
C GLY A 70 18.69 15.11 -4.85
N LYS A 71 17.59 14.41 -4.53
CA LYS A 71 16.28 14.57 -5.17
C LYS A 71 15.30 15.30 -4.24
N ASP A 72 14.67 16.38 -4.73
CA ASP A 72 13.52 17.01 -4.07
C ASP A 72 12.22 16.51 -4.69
N ILE A 73 11.71 15.41 -4.16
CA ILE A 73 10.50 14.75 -4.67
C ILE A 73 9.20 15.56 -4.49
N GLN A 74 9.27 16.70 -3.81
CA GLN A 74 8.12 17.62 -3.65
C GLN A 74 8.09 18.73 -4.70
N ASN A 75 9.18 18.94 -5.43
CA ASN A 75 9.25 19.98 -6.46
C ASN A 75 8.75 19.44 -7.82
N PRO A 76 7.57 19.87 -8.31
CA PRO A 76 6.99 19.38 -9.56
C PRO A 76 7.69 19.94 -10.82
N ASN A 77 8.50 20.99 -10.67
CA ASN A 77 9.07 21.73 -11.82
C ASN A 77 10.34 21.08 -12.38
N ASN A 78 10.84 20.04 -11.75
CA ASN A 78 12.03 19.34 -12.21
C ASN A 78 11.72 17.86 -12.51
N PRO A 79 11.69 17.45 -13.78
CA PRO A 79 11.39 16.07 -14.14
C PRO A 79 12.42 15.04 -13.61
N ASN A 80 13.63 15.48 -13.26
CA ASN A 80 14.64 14.63 -12.63
C ASN A 80 14.27 14.24 -11.19
N ASN A 81 13.29 14.90 -10.59
CA ASN A 81 12.78 14.57 -9.27
C ASN A 81 11.70 13.46 -9.32
N GLN A 82 11.26 13.04 -10.51
CA GLN A 82 10.39 11.89 -10.65
C GLN A 82 11.09 10.63 -10.16
N PHE A 83 10.31 9.75 -9.54
CA PHE A 83 10.82 8.49 -9.00
C PHE A 83 9.78 7.37 -9.18
N THR A 84 10.28 6.16 -9.35
CA THR A 84 9.49 4.98 -9.63
C THR A 84 9.04 4.30 -8.33
N VAL A 85 7.79 3.83 -8.33
CA VAL A 85 7.18 3.19 -7.16
C VAL A 85 6.50 1.89 -7.55
N VAL A 86 6.72 0.86 -6.73
CA VAL A 86 5.84 -0.30 -6.63
C VAL A 86 5.13 -0.25 -5.28
N GLY A 87 3.83 -0.47 -5.28
CA GLY A 87 3.02 -0.32 -4.09
C GLY A 87 2.26 -1.56 -3.66
N ILE A 88 2.00 -1.68 -2.37
CA ILE A 88 1.19 -2.74 -1.78
C ILE A 88 -0.03 -2.09 -1.15
N GLY A 89 -1.20 -2.31 -1.73
CA GLY A 89 -2.46 -1.69 -1.35
C GLY A 89 -3.24 -1.15 -2.56
N ASP A 90 -4.21 -0.32 -2.31
CA ASP A 90 -5.03 0.38 -3.31
C ASP A 90 -5.42 1.79 -2.84
N MET A 91 -5.98 2.58 -3.76
CA MET A 91 -6.36 3.97 -3.49
C MET A 91 -7.55 4.11 -2.53
N GLY A 92 -8.32 3.05 -2.32
CA GLY A 92 -9.38 2.98 -1.32
C GLY A 92 -8.85 2.90 0.11
N GLY A 93 -7.63 2.40 0.31
CA GLY A 93 -6.98 2.24 1.60
C GLY A 93 -6.43 3.56 2.18
N ASP A 94 -6.31 3.63 3.51
CA ASP A 94 -5.75 4.80 4.22
C ASP A 94 -4.28 5.04 3.86
N VAL A 95 -3.41 4.12 4.24
CA VAL A 95 -1.95 4.34 4.15
C VAL A 95 -1.48 4.39 2.70
N PHE A 96 -2.00 3.50 1.84
CA PHE A 96 -1.66 3.50 0.43
C PHE A 96 -2.21 4.74 -0.27
N GLY A 97 -3.51 4.98 -0.17
CA GLY A 97 -4.18 6.08 -0.86
C GLY A 97 -3.60 7.43 -0.49
N ASN A 98 -3.45 7.71 0.79
CA ASN A 98 -2.81 8.94 1.25
C ASN A 98 -1.37 9.04 0.75
N GLY A 99 -0.57 7.98 0.88
CA GLY A 99 0.84 7.99 0.49
C GLY A 99 1.04 8.30 -0.99
N MET A 100 0.21 7.72 -1.85
CA MET A 100 0.32 7.88 -3.30
C MET A 100 -0.16 9.25 -3.82
N LEU A 101 -0.63 10.12 -2.93
CA LEU A 101 -1.00 11.51 -3.24
C LEU A 101 -0.01 12.54 -2.67
N LEU A 102 0.98 12.13 -1.87
CA LEU A 102 1.86 13.06 -1.15
C LEU A 102 2.99 13.67 -2.01
N SER A 103 3.17 13.23 -3.25
CA SER A 103 4.12 13.85 -4.17
C SER A 103 3.58 13.85 -5.61
N PRO A 104 3.75 14.96 -6.33
CA PRO A 104 3.40 15.06 -7.75
C PRO A 104 4.37 14.29 -8.67
N ASN A 105 5.49 13.82 -8.13
CA ASN A 105 6.58 13.19 -8.90
C ASN A 105 6.52 11.65 -8.89
N ILE A 106 5.49 11.06 -8.30
CA ILE A 106 5.32 9.60 -8.22
C ILE A 106 5.02 9.02 -9.61
N LYS A 107 5.91 8.15 -10.08
CA LYS A 107 5.67 7.19 -11.17
C LYS A 107 5.27 5.85 -10.57
N LEU A 108 3.97 5.65 -10.35
CA LEU A 108 3.46 4.37 -9.87
C LEU A 108 3.47 3.36 -11.02
N LEU A 109 4.50 2.52 -11.08
CA LEU A 109 4.66 1.52 -12.14
C LEU A 109 3.80 0.28 -11.92
N ALA A 110 3.60 -0.10 -10.67
CA ALA A 110 2.72 -1.20 -10.30
C ALA A 110 2.22 -1.07 -8.88
N ALA A 111 1.08 -1.67 -8.63
CA ALA A 111 0.56 -1.87 -7.28
C ALA A 111 -0.30 -3.15 -7.24
N PHE A 112 -0.42 -3.74 -6.06
CA PHE A 112 -1.29 -4.89 -5.89
C PHE A 112 -1.99 -4.86 -4.54
N ASN A 113 -3.16 -5.46 -4.50
CA ASN A 113 -3.93 -5.73 -3.29
C ASN A 113 -4.34 -7.22 -3.26
N HIS A 114 -5.35 -7.55 -2.45
CA HIS A 114 -5.85 -8.92 -2.34
C HIS A 114 -6.69 -9.39 -3.55
N LEU A 115 -7.07 -8.48 -4.45
CA LEU A 115 -7.92 -8.77 -5.62
C LEU A 115 -7.19 -8.61 -6.95
N HIS A 116 -6.39 -7.56 -7.09
CA HIS A 116 -5.87 -7.12 -8.38
C HIS A 116 -4.37 -6.80 -8.34
N ILE A 117 -3.76 -6.85 -9.52
CA ILE A 117 -2.43 -6.33 -9.81
C ILE A 117 -2.60 -5.24 -10.87
N PHE A 118 -2.29 -4.01 -10.51
CA PHE A 118 -2.23 -2.85 -11.41
C PHE A 118 -0.83 -2.69 -11.96
N ILE A 119 -0.70 -2.47 -13.26
CA ILE A 119 0.59 -2.24 -13.93
C ILE A 119 0.44 -1.10 -14.94
N ASP A 120 1.33 -0.13 -14.83
CA ASP A 120 1.52 0.97 -15.78
C ASP A 120 3.01 1.21 -16.00
N PRO A 121 3.64 0.55 -16.98
CA PRO A 121 5.10 0.56 -17.14
C PRO A 121 5.70 1.93 -17.43
N THR A 122 4.94 2.84 -18.07
CA THR A 122 5.39 4.18 -18.46
C THR A 122 4.30 5.22 -18.24
N PRO A 123 3.89 5.48 -16.97
CA PRO A 123 2.75 6.33 -16.66
C PRO A 123 2.99 7.79 -17.09
N ASP A 124 1.94 8.42 -17.62
CA ASP A 124 1.87 9.87 -17.62
C ASP A 124 1.65 10.35 -16.18
N VAL A 125 2.62 11.05 -15.63
CA VAL A 125 2.66 11.36 -14.19
C VAL A 125 1.49 12.23 -13.77
N ALA A 126 1.10 13.23 -14.61
CA ALA A 126 0.04 14.16 -14.29
C ALA A 126 -1.35 13.51 -14.42
N ALA A 127 -1.58 12.77 -15.50
CA ALA A 127 -2.83 12.04 -15.70
C ALA A 127 -3.00 10.95 -14.63
N ALA A 128 -1.94 10.22 -14.31
CA ALA A 128 -1.95 9.18 -13.27
C ALA A 128 -2.19 9.75 -11.86
N LEU A 129 -1.68 10.96 -11.55
CA LEU A 129 -1.97 11.63 -10.28
C LEU A 129 -3.46 11.97 -10.19
N SER A 130 -4.03 12.62 -11.21
CA SER A 130 -5.46 12.98 -11.23
C SER A 130 -6.36 11.75 -11.11
N GLU A 131 -5.98 10.64 -11.73
CA GLU A 131 -6.74 9.40 -11.63
C GLU A 131 -6.62 8.76 -10.23
N ARG A 132 -5.45 8.82 -9.60
CA ARG A 132 -5.30 8.41 -8.19
C ARG A 132 -6.15 9.25 -7.25
N GLU A 133 -6.21 10.57 -7.45
CA GLU A 133 -7.09 11.46 -6.68
C GLU A 133 -8.56 11.09 -6.86
N ARG A 134 -8.98 10.79 -8.07
CA ARG A 134 -10.35 10.33 -8.36
C ARG A 134 -10.66 9.03 -7.60
N LEU A 135 -9.80 8.03 -7.69
CA LEU A 135 -9.97 6.75 -6.99
C LEU A 135 -9.94 6.90 -5.47
N PHE A 136 -9.09 7.77 -4.94
CA PHE A 136 -9.04 8.04 -3.50
C PHE A 136 -10.37 8.55 -2.95
N ASN A 137 -11.05 9.40 -3.73
CA ASN A 137 -12.35 9.98 -3.36
C ASN A 137 -13.55 9.08 -3.72
N LEU A 138 -13.34 8.02 -4.51
CA LEU A 138 -14.39 7.07 -4.87
C LEU A 138 -14.60 6.06 -3.73
N PRO A 139 -15.78 6.00 -3.10
CA PRO A 139 -16.03 5.06 -2.02
C PRO A 139 -15.79 3.61 -2.42
N ARG A 140 -14.99 2.88 -1.64
CA ARG A 140 -14.66 1.46 -1.85
C ARG A 140 -14.03 1.17 -3.22
N SER A 141 -13.26 2.13 -3.76
CA SER A 141 -12.54 1.93 -5.02
C SER A 141 -11.55 0.78 -4.95
N THR A 142 -11.36 0.14 -6.09
CA THR A 142 -10.36 -0.91 -6.33
C THR A 142 -9.53 -0.56 -7.55
N TRP A 143 -8.51 -1.34 -7.88
CA TRP A 143 -7.75 -1.15 -9.12
C TRP A 143 -8.57 -1.38 -10.38
N ASP A 144 -9.66 -2.15 -10.32
CA ASP A 144 -10.53 -2.36 -11.49
C ASP A 144 -11.32 -1.10 -11.88
N ASP A 145 -11.49 -0.17 -10.95
CA ASP A 145 -12.12 1.13 -11.18
C ASP A 145 -11.18 2.15 -11.86
N TYR A 146 -9.90 1.82 -12.04
CA TYR A 146 -8.93 2.68 -12.74
C TYR A 146 -9.33 2.84 -14.21
N ASN A 147 -9.28 4.08 -14.71
CA ASN A 147 -9.53 4.34 -16.12
C ASN A 147 -8.45 3.70 -17.01
N LYS A 148 -8.78 2.56 -17.58
CA LYS A 148 -7.85 1.73 -18.37
C LYS A 148 -7.28 2.45 -19.59
N ALA A 149 -7.97 3.51 -20.09
CA ALA A 149 -7.46 4.32 -21.19
C ALA A 149 -6.26 5.21 -20.81
N LEU A 150 -6.01 5.42 -19.52
CA LEU A 150 -4.85 6.16 -19.02
C LEU A 150 -3.64 5.27 -18.79
N ILE A 151 -3.81 3.95 -18.82
CA ILE A 151 -2.70 3.01 -18.63
C ILE A 151 -1.86 2.96 -19.90
N SER A 152 -0.56 3.08 -19.76
CA SER A 152 0.37 3.03 -20.89
C SER A 152 0.37 1.66 -21.59
N GLN A 153 0.81 1.67 -22.85
CA GLN A 153 0.84 0.46 -23.66
C GLN A 153 1.63 -0.68 -22.98
N GLY A 154 1.01 -1.85 -22.92
CA GLY A 154 1.59 -3.04 -22.28
C GLY A 154 1.31 -3.17 -20.80
N GLY A 155 0.66 -2.18 -20.18
CA GLY A 155 0.14 -2.28 -18.82
C GLY A 155 -1.31 -2.79 -18.78
N GLY A 156 -1.89 -2.82 -17.59
CA GLY A 156 -3.27 -3.29 -17.37
C GLY A 156 -3.60 -3.52 -15.91
N VAL A 157 -4.80 -3.97 -15.68
CA VAL A 157 -5.27 -4.47 -14.37
C VAL A 157 -5.59 -5.95 -14.52
N PHE A 158 -4.96 -6.77 -13.69
CA PHE A 158 -5.05 -8.22 -13.75
C PHE A 158 -5.67 -8.75 -12.46
N SER A 159 -6.47 -9.81 -12.57
CA SER A 159 -7.04 -10.47 -11.41
C SER A 159 -6.01 -11.39 -10.74
N ARG A 160 -5.99 -11.40 -9.41
CA ARG A 160 -5.21 -12.42 -8.68
C ARG A 160 -5.76 -13.85 -8.81
N GLN A 161 -6.91 -14.01 -9.46
CA GLN A 161 -7.49 -15.33 -9.77
C GLN A 161 -7.13 -15.81 -11.18
N ASP A 162 -6.42 -15.01 -11.97
CA ASP A 162 -5.96 -15.42 -13.29
C ASP A 162 -4.98 -16.61 -13.16
N LYS A 163 -5.06 -17.54 -14.10
CA LYS A 163 -4.14 -18.70 -14.12
C LYS A 163 -2.74 -18.29 -14.54
N ALA A 164 -2.66 -17.34 -15.45
CA ALA A 164 -1.41 -16.81 -15.99
C ALA A 164 -1.65 -15.42 -16.57
N ILE A 165 -0.66 -14.58 -16.44
CA ILE A 165 -0.63 -13.21 -16.95
C ILE A 165 0.47 -13.13 -18.01
N ALA A 166 0.12 -12.74 -19.21
CA ALA A 166 1.09 -12.51 -20.28
C ALA A 166 1.94 -11.27 -19.97
N ILE A 167 3.26 -11.40 -20.06
CA ILE A 167 4.18 -10.31 -19.74
C ILE A 167 4.56 -9.57 -21.02
N SER A 168 4.12 -8.34 -21.14
CA SER A 168 4.42 -7.47 -22.28
C SER A 168 5.91 -7.08 -22.31
N SER A 169 6.40 -6.65 -23.48
CA SER A 169 7.78 -6.14 -23.60
C SER A 169 8.03 -4.93 -22.69
N ALA A 170 7.03 -4.09 -22.48
CA ALA A 170 7.11 -2.94 -21.57
C ALA A 170 7.24 -3.39 -20.11
N MET A 171 6.47 -4.39 -19.68
CA MET A 171 6.60 -4.98 -18.34
C MET A 171 7.98 -5.63 -18.14
N LYS A 172 8.48 -6.39 -19.13
CA LYS A 172 9.80 -7.00 -19.07
C LYS A 172 10.89 -5.94 -18.83
N GLN A 173 10.81 -4.85 -19.57
CA GLN A 173 11.77 -3.74 -19.44
C GLN A 173 11.66 -3.02 -18.11
N ALA A 174 10.45 -2.69 -17.68
CA ALA A 174 10.21 -1.90 -16.46
C ALA A 174 10.60 -2.66 -15.17
N PHE A 175 10.36 -3.98 -15.14
CA PHE A 175 10.51 -4.79 -13.94
C PHE A 175 11.64 -5.83 -14.02
N THR A 176 12.40 -5.84 -15.11
CA THR A 176 13.50 -6.81 -15.36
C THR A 176 12.99 -8.26 -15.31
N ILE A 177 11.87 -8.53 -15.99
CA ILE A 177 11.26 -9.86 -16.08
C ILE A 177 11.67 -10.50 -17.40
N GLU A 178 12.18 -11.73 -17.37
CA GLU A 178 12.56 -12.48 -18.58
C GLU A 178 11.42 -13.36 -19.13
N ALA A 179 10.55 -13.84 -18.26
CA ALA A 179 9.46 -14.74 -18.60
C ALA A 179 8.42 -14.09 -19.54
N ASP A 180 7.80 -14.89 -20.41
CA ASP A 180 6.70 -14.44 -21.28
C ASP A 180 5.34 -14.49 -20.57
N SER A 181 5.23 -15.27 -19.52
CA SER A 181 4.01 -15.43 -18.73
C SER A 181 4.36 -15.81 -17.30
N LEU A 182 3.61 -15.29 -16.33
CA LEU A 182 3.74 -15.59 -14.91
C LEU A 182 2.37 -15.81 -14.28
N THR A 183 2.30 -16.60 -13.23
CA THR A 183 1.14 -16.60 -12.34
C THR A 183 1.06 -15.28 -11.58
N PRO A 184 -0.12 -14.89 -11.04
CA PRO A 184 -0.25 -13.68 -10.24
C PRO A 184 0.76 -13.58 -9.08
N ASP A 185 1.01 -14.68 -8.37
CA ASP A 185 1.95 -14.69 -7.23
C ASP A 185 3.41 -14.55 -7.70
N GLU A 186 3.79 -15.21 -8.78
CA GLU A 186 5.13 -15.03 -9.38
C GLU A 186 5.33 -13.60 -9.88
N LEU A 187 4.28 -12.99 -10.46
CA LEU A 187 4.35 -11.59 -10.89
C LEU A 187 4.53 -10.66 -9.69
N ILE A 188 3.76 -10.82 -8.62
CA ILE A 188 3.93 -10.02 -7.39
C ILE A 188 5.34 -10.18 -6.83
N HIS A 189 5.86 -11.42 -6.78
CA HIS A 189 7.22 -11.67 -6.33
C HIS A 189 8.26 -10.93 -7.20
N ALA A 190 8.08 -10.94 -8.53
CA ALA A 190 8.93 -10.20 -9.46
C ALA A 190 8.83 -8.67 -9.24
N LEU A 191 7.62 -8.14 -9.02
CA LEU A 191 7.41 -6.72 -8.73
C LEU A 191 8.12 -6.27 -7.44
N LEU A 192 8.08 -7.10 -6.40
CA LEU A 192 8.79 -6.82 -5.13
C LEU A 192 10.32 -6.79 -5.28
N LYS A 193 10.85 -7.43 -6.31
CA LYS A 193 12.30 -7.49 -6.62
C LYS A 193 12.72 -6.51 -7.71
N SER A 194 11.79 -5.76 -8.27
CA SER A 194 12.06 -4.85 -9.40
C SER A 194 12.94 -3.66 -9.00
N PRO A 195 13.73 -3.11 -9.94
CA PRO A 195 14.66 -2.01 -9.67
C PRO A 195 13.95 -0.66 -9.65
N VAL A 196 13.04 -0.47 -8.67
CA VAL A 196 12.33 0.79 -8.46
C VAL A 196 12.96 1.62 -7.35
N ASP A 197 12.71 2.94 -7.36
CA ASP A 197 13.27 3.86 -6.36
C ASP A 197 12.61 3.68 -4.98
N LEU A 198 11.34 3.21 -4.92
CA LEU A 198 10.58 3.07 -3.68
C LEU A 198 9.62 1.88 -3.77
N ILE A 199 9.61 1.05 -2.73
CA ILE A 199 8.50 0.13 -2.44
C ILE A 199 7.66 0.76 -1.31
N TRP A 200 6.38 1.03 -1.60
CA TRP A 200 5.44 1.58 -0.64
C TRP A 200 4.50 0.50 -0.12
N ASN A 201 4.78 -0.01 1.09
CA ASN A 201 3.87 -0.94 1.76
C ASN A 201 2.78 -0.15 2.49
N GLY A 202 1.68 0.09 1.80
CA GLY A 202 0.50 0.77 2.33
C GLY A 202 -0.68 -0.16 2.62
N GLY A 203 -0.46 -1.45 2.50
CA GLY A 203 -1.44 -2.50 2.78
C GLY A 203 -1.08 -3.32 4.00
N ILE A 204 -1.78 -4.46 4.16
CA ILE A 204 -1.55 -5.42 5.22
C ILE A 204 -0.64 -6.53 4.71
N GLY A 205 0.20 -7.05 5.59
CA GLY A 205 1.05 -8.20 5.35
C GLY A 205 2.54 -7.87 5.44
N THR A 206 3.33 -8.94 5.51
CA THR A 206 4.79 -8.88 5.55
C THR A 206 5.34 -9.46 4.25
N TYR A 207 5.98 -8.62 3.44
CA TYR A 207 6.45 -8.95 2.09
C TYR A 207 7.97 -9.02 1.97
N VAL A 208 8.68 -8.64 3.03
CA VAL A 208 10.15 -8.70 3.09
C VAL A 208 10.53 -9.40 4.38
N LYS A 209 11.44 -10.35 4.27
CA LYS A 209 12.04 -11.06 5.42
C LYS A 209 13.55 -11.14 5.29
N SER A 210 14.23 -11.42 6.38
CA SER A 210 15.65 -11.75 6.36
C SER A 210 15.89 -13.08 5.60
N THR A 211 17.05 -13.21 4.99
CA THR A 211 17.49 -14.48 4.38
C THR A 211 17.66 -15.61 5.40
N GLN A 212 17.77 -15.26 6.67
CA GLN A 212 17.90 -16.21 7.79
C GLN A 212 16.56 -16.62 8.41
N GLU A 213 15.48 -15.90 8.10
CA GLU A 213 14.13 -16.19 8.58
C GLU A 213 13.42 -17.17 7.64
N SER A 214 12.72 -18.14 8.22
CA SER A 214 11.76 -18.96 7.50
C SER A 214 10.40 -18.24 7.37
N HIS A 215 9.53 -18.72 6.51
CA HIS A 215 8.15 -18.21 6.43
C HIS A 215 7.38 -18.41 7.76
N ALA A 216 7.69 -19.49 8.49
CA ALA A 216 7.08 -19.74 9.80
C ALA A 216 7.49 -18.69 10.84
N ASP A 217 8.73 -18.22 10.82
CA ASP A 217 9.20 -17.17 11.73
C ASP A 217 8.49 -15.83 11.47
N VAL A 218 8.18 -15.54 10.22
CA VAL A 218 7.42 -14.32 9.86
C VAL A 218 5.97 -14.37 10.33
N GLY A 219 5.34 -15.54 10.33
CA GLY A 219 3.99 -15.74 10.82
C GLY A 219 2.87 -15.15 9.94
N ASP A 220 3.17 -14.76 8.71
CA ASP A 220 2.19 -14.24 7.73
C ASP A 220 1.99 -15.23 6.58
N ARG A 221 1.26 -16.30 6.87
CA ARG A 221 1.07 -17.43 5.96
C ARG A 221 0.39 -17.05 4.65
N ALA A 222 -0.48 -16.05 4.66
CA ALA A 222 -1.22 -15.61 3.48
C ALA A 222 -0.32 -15.05 2.36
N ASN A 223 0.87 -14.58 2.72
CA ASN A 223 1.81 -13.96 1.79
C ASN A 223 3.08 -14.79 1.54
N ASP A 224 3.12 -16.05 2.00
CA ASP A 224 4.29 -16.92 1.82
C ASP A 224 4.65 -17.13 0.34
N ALA A 225 3.66 -17.21 -0.54
CA ALA A 225 3.87 -17.45 -1.97
C ALA A 225 4.49 -16.24 -2.72
N VAL A 226 4.32 -15.03 -2.18
CA VAL A 226 4.77 -13.77 -2.83
C VAL A 226 6.00 -13.15 -2.18
N ARG A 227 6.36 -13.56 -0.94
CA ARG A 227 7.47 -13.04 -0.14
C ARG A 227 8.82 -13.59 -0.56
#